data_e751b23e21e413ae9dc8fb8a1dedbf52
#
_entry.id   e751b23e21e413ae9dc8fb8a1dedbf52
#
_cell.length_a   1.000
_cell.length_b   1.000
_cell.length_c   1.000
_cell.angle_alpha   90.00
_cell.angle_beta   90.00
_cell.angle_gamma   90.00
#
_symmetry.space_group_name_H-M   'P 1'
#
loop_
_entity.id
_entity.type
_entity.pdbx_description
1 polymer ?
#
loop_
_entity_poly.entity_id
_entity_poly.type
_entity_poly.pdbx_seq_one_letter_code
_entity_poly.pdbx_strand_id
1 'polypeptide(L)'
;SNERIEIPEGVTRALVVTAHPDDVDFGAGGTVMALVKAGVTVTFCICTDGDAGGFDDSTDRSEIPAIRRAEQVAAAAVYGVTDVRFLGYKDGYPEPSHDVQRDIVRVMRQVQPQLVLTQSPERNWERLPSSHPDHMAAGEATARALYPAVRNPFAYPELRNNEGLEAWTV
;
A
#
# COMPACT_ATOMS: atom_id res chain seq x y z
N SER A 1 3.88 19.81 19.15
CA SER A 1 5.17 19.14 19.39
C SER A 1 5.79 18.76 18.06
N ASN A 2 6.99 19.26 17.79
CA ASN A 2 7.80 18.81 16.66
C ASN A 2 8.40 17.44 17.02
N GLU A 3 7.59 16.40 17.06
CA GLU A 3 8.12 15.05 17.15
C GLU A 3 8.82 14.75 15.81
N ARG A 4 10.14 14.73 15.86
CA ARG A 4 10.93 14.24 14.73
C ARG A 4 10.65 12.76 14.60
N ILE A 5 10.18 12.33 13.43
CA ILE A 5 10.07 10.91 13.11
C ILE A 5 11.49 10.34 13.10
N GLU A 6 11.78 9.47 14.06
CA GLU A 6 13.02 8.72 14.10
C GLU A 6 12.91 7.55 13.14
N ILE A 7 13.79 7.54 12.14
CA ILE A 7 13.87 6.45 11.17
C ILE A 7 14.79 5.39 11.75
N PRO A 8 14.33 4.12 11.87
CA PRO A 8 15.17 3.05 12.39
C PRO A 8 16.46 2.89 11.57
N GLU A 9 17.55 2.58 12.24
CA GLU A 9 18.83 2.33 11.60
C GLU A 9 18.73 1.15 10.62
N GLY A 10 19.38 1.27 9.47
CA GLY A 10 19.40 0.23 8.44
C GLY A 10 18.22 0.24 7.48
N VAL A 11 17.25 1.14 7.64
CA VAL A 11 16.14 1.29 6.69
C VAL A 11 16.61 2.07 5.47
N THR A 12 16.66 1.41 4.33
CA THR A 12 16.99 2.01 3.03
C THR A 12 15.85 1.91 2.02
N ARG A 13 14.90 1.00 2.24
CA ARG A 13 13.71 0.77 1.41
C ARG A 13 12.48 0.65 2.29
N ALA A 14 11.44 1.37 1.94
CA ALA A 14 10.13 1.31 2.60
C ALA A 14 9.03 1.04 1.58
N LEU A 15 8.03 0.28 2.00
CA LEU A 15 6.82 0.02 1.23
C LEU A 15 5.62 0.59 1.98
N VAL A 16 4.80 1.36 1.29
CA VAL A 16 3.52 1.88 1.81
C VAL A 16 2.40 1.17 1.09
N VAL A 17 1.56 0.46 1.85
CA VAL A 17 0.40 -0.27 1.32
C VAL A 17 -0.88 0.40 1.81
N THR A 18 -1.71 0.87 0.88
CA THR A 18 -2.98 1.54 1.17
C THR A 18 -4.12 0.99 0.31
N ALA A 19 -5.35 1.26 0.72
CA ALA A 19 -6.53 0.81 0.01
C ALA A 19 -6.77 1.59 -1.28
N HIS A 20 -6.83 2.92 -1.20
CA HIS A 20 -7.24 3.77 -2.30
C HIS A 20 -6.14 4.76 -2.72
N PRO A 21 -6.18 5.27 -3.96
CA PRO A 21 -5.45 6.48 -4.33
C PRO A 21 -5.81 7.62 -3.36
N ASP A 22 -4.85 8.49 -3.02
CA ASP A 22 -4.92 9.60 -2.05
C ASP A 22 -4.83 9.24 -0.55
N ASP A 23 -5.02 8.01 -0.14
CA ASP A 23 -4.90 7.59 1.26
C ASP A 23 -3.54 7.97 1.88
N VAL A 24 -2.46 7.88 1.11
CA VAL A 24 -1.11 8.26 1.55
C VAL A 24 -1.06 9.76 1.85
N ASP A 25 -1.68 10.57 1.02
CA ASP A 25 -1.64 12.03 1.12
C ASP A 25 -2.31 12.51 2.41
N PHE A 26 -3.42 11.88 2.78
CA PHE A 26 -4.16 12.21 3.99
C PHE A 26 -3.64 11.55 5.26
N GLY A 27 -3.02 10.37 5.16
CA GLY A 27 -2.64 9.57 6.31
C GLY A 27 -1.14 9.53 6.65
N ALA A 28 -0.28 9.54 5.65
CA ALA A 28 1.14 9.24 5.82
C ALA A 28 2.10 10.20 5.09
N GLY A 29 1.60 11.23 4.40
CA GLY A 29 2.42 12.12 3.58
C GLY A 29 3.62 12.72 4.29
N GLY A 30 3.44 13.18 5.53
CA GLY A 30 4.53 13.72 6.35
C GLY A 30 5.60 12.68 6.68
N THR A 31 5.20 11.45 6.98
CA THR A 31 6.11 10.33 7.24
C THR A 31 6.89 9.95 5.98
N VAL A 32 6.21 9.87 4.83
CA VAL A 32 6.85 9.59 3.53
C VAL A 32 7.88 10.66 3.19
N MET A 33 7.54 11.95 3.37
CA MET A 33 8.50 13.04 3.14
C MET A 33 9.73 12.92 4.04
N ALA A 34 9.56 12.55 5.31
CA ALA A 34 10.68 12.36 6.24
C ALA A 34 11.58 11.19 5.80
N LEU A 35 10.99 10.07 5.36
CA LEU A 35 11.73 8.92 4.83
C LEU A 35 12.53 9.29 3.58
N VAL A 36 11.91 9.93 2.60
CA VAL A 36 12.59 10.35 1.37
C VAL A 36 13.71 11.34 1.64
N LYS A 37 13.50 12.33 2.52
CA LYS A 37 14.54 13.28 2.93
C LYS A 37 15.74 12.61 3.62
N ALA A 38 15.49 11.48 4.30
CA ALA A 38 16.55 10.68 4.93
C ALA A 38 17.25 9.72 3.96
N GLY A 39 16.89 9.74 2.67
CA GLY A 39 17.50 8.90 1.64
C GLY A 39 16.88 7.51 1.50
N VAL A 40 15.71 7.26 2.12
CA VAL A 40 14.97 6.01 1.97
C VAL A 40 14.23 6.00 0.64
N THR A 41 14.39 4.93 -0.14
CA THR A 41 13.59 4.69 -1.33
C THR A 41 12.23 4.17 -0.92
N VAL A 42 11.16 4.90 -1.26
CA VAL A 42 9.78 4.57 -0.91
C VAL A 42 9.03 4.08 -2.14
N THR A 43 8.33 2.96 -2.00
CA THR A 43 7.41 2.42 -3.01
C THR A 43 5.99 2.48 -2.46
N PHE A 44 5.02 2.89 -3.29
CA PHE A 44 3.60 2.81 -2.99
C PHE A 44 2.97 1.58 -3.63
N CYS A 45 2.14 0.87 -2.87
CA CYS A 45 1.29 -0.21 -3.34
C CYS A 45 -0.16 0.12 -2.99
N ILE A 46 -0.94 0.46 -3.99
CA ILE A 46 -2.34 0.87 -3.86
C ILE A 46 -3.22 -0.31 -4.26
N CYS A 47 -4.08 -0.77 -3.35
CA CYS A 47 -4.86 -1.99 -3.56
C CYS A 47 -5.99 -1.81 -4.56
N THR A 48 -6.72 -0.68 -4.51
CA THR A 48 -7.88 -0.43 -5.38
C THR A 48 -7.66 0.72 -6.35
N ASP A 49 -8.52 0.81 -7.32
CA ASP A 49 -8.47 1.87 -8.34
C ASP A 49 -9.22 3.15 -7.95
N GLY A 50 -9.89 3.18 -6.79
CA GLY A 50 -10.66 4.33 -6.34
C GLY A 50 -11.88 4.63 -7.21
N ASP A 51 -12.47 3.61 -7.84
CA ASP A 51 -13.49 3.76 -8.87
C ASP A 51 -14.91 4.05 -8.34
N ALA A 52 -15.08 4.06 -7.02
CA ALA A 52 -16.37 4.36 -6.37
C ALA A 52 -16.41 5.71 -5.64
N GLY A 53 -15.33 6.49 -5.64
CA GLY A 53 -15.23 7.72 -4.84
C GLY A 53 -15.21 9.02 -5.62
N GLY A 54 -15.95 10.04 -5.10
CA GLY A 54 -15.64 11.47 -5.27
C GLY A 54 -15.93 12.13 -6.61
N PHE A 55 -16.56 11.48 -7.56
CA PHE A 55 -16.91 12.06 -8.86
C PHE A 55 -18.40 12.41 -8.94
N ASP A 56 -18.73 13.39 -9.77
CA ASP A 56 -20.11 13.66 -10.09
C ASP A 56 -20.67 12.62 -11.05
N ASP A 57 -21.99 12.51 -11.12
CA ASP A 57 -22.70 11.51 -11.92
C ASP A 57 -22.47 11.66 -13.44
N SER A 58 -21.83 12.75 -13.88
CA SER A 58 -21.53 13.00 -15.30
C SER A 58 -20.22 12.38 -15.78
N THR A 59 -19.37 11.94 -14.87
CA THR A 59 -18.09 11.30 -15.22
C THR A 59 -18.33 9.84 -15.63
N ASP A 60 -17.80 9.44 -16.78
CA ASP A 60 -17.84 8.04 -17.18
C ASP A 60 -17.01 7.20 -16.19
N ARG A 61 -17.69 6.31 -15.49
CA ARG A 61 -17.10 5.48 -14.44
C ARG A 61 -15.92 4.64 -14.95
N SER A 62 -15.90 4.31 -16.23
CA SER A 62 -14.79 3.55 -16.83
C SER A 62 -13.48 4.35 -16.94
N GLU A 63 -13.55 5.68 -16.90
CA GLU A 63 -12.40 6.58 -16.99
C GLU A 63 -11.81 6.89 -15.61
N ILE A 64 -12.56 6.72 -14.52
CA ILE A 64 -12.16 7.06 -13.16
C ILE A 64 -10.85 6.40 -12.74
N PRO A 65 -10.62 5.09 -12.95
CA PRO A 65 -9.36 4.46 -12.57
C PRO A 65 -8.13 5.10 -13.18
N ALA A 66 -8.18 5.46 -14.46
CA ALA A 66 -7.05 6.09 -15.15
C ALA A 66 -6.76 7.50 -14.58
N ILE A 67 -7.80 8.27 -14.31
CA ILE A 67 -7.68 9.61 -13.71
C ILE A 67 -7.06 9.50 -12.32
N ARG A 68 -7.60 8.62 -11.46
CA ARG A 68 -7.11 8.44 -10.09
C ARG A 68 -5.66 7.94 -10.03
N ARG A 69 -5.30 7.03 -10.92
CA ARG A 69 -3.89 6.57 -11.02
C ARG A 69 -2.96 7.71 -11.41
N ALA A 70 -3.35 8.53 -12.39
CA ALA A 70 -2.54 9.68 -12.83
C ALA A 70 -2.38 10.71 -11.69
N GLU A 71 -3.45 11.02 -10.96
CA GLU A 71 -3.41 11.91 -9.79
C GLU A 71 -2.47 11.38 -8.71
N GLN A 72 -2.57 10.09 -8.39
CA GLN A 72 -1.71 9.47 -7.36
C GLN A 72 -0.23 9.46 -7.77
N VAL A 73 0.08 9.18 -9.02
CA VAL A 73 1.46 9.23 -9.54
C VAL A 73 2.01 10.66 -9.44
N ALA A 74 1.21 11.66 -9.79
CA ALA A 74 1.59 13.07 -9.68
C ALA A 74 1.81 13.49 -8.21
N ALA A 75 0.93 13.09 -7.30
CA ALA A 75 1.08 13.34 -5.87
C ALA A 75 2.33 12.66 -5.30
N ALA A 76 2.58 11.41 -5.66
CA ALA A 76 3.77 10.66 -5.24
C ALA A 76 5.07 11.37 -5.68
N ALA A 77 5.09 11.92 -6.87
CA ALA A 77 6.25 12.66 -7.40
C ALA A 77 6.59 13.90 -6.55
N VAL A 78 5.58 14.56 -5.96
CA VAL A 78 5.79 15.69 -5.03
C VAL A 78 6.57 15.26 -3.79
N TYR A 79 6.36 14.02 -3.32
CA TYR A 79 7.13 13.45 -2.20
C TYR A 79 8.51 12.93 -2.61
N GLY A 80 8.80 12.83 -3.90
CA GLY A 80 10.01 12.19 -4.43
C GLY A 80 9.85 10.67 -4.61
N VAL A 81 8.62 10.16 -4.65
CA VAL A 81 8.31 8.75 -4.90
C VAL A 81 8.00 8.54 -6.38
N THR A 82 8.74 7.65 -7.03
CA THR A 82 8.62 7.35 -8.45
C THR A 82 8.06 5.96 -8.75
N ASP A 83 8.07 5.06 -7.76
CA ASP A 83 7.52 3.69 -7.88
C ASP A 83 6.15 3.63 -7.21
N VAL A 84 5.10 3.68 -8.02
CA VAL A 84 3.71 3.58 -7.59
C VAL A 84 3.08 2.40 -8.30
N ARG A 85 2.64 1.41 -7.54
CA ARG A 85 2.05 0.16 -8.04
C ARG A 85 0.59 0.08 -7.66
N PHE A 86 -0.24 -0.30 -8.62
CA PHE A 86 -1.68 -0.47 -8.46
C PHE A 86 -2.04 -1.94 -8.63
N LEU A 87 -2.72 -2.53 -7.65
CA LEU A 87 -3.14 -3.94 -7.73
C LEU A 87 -4.42 -4.13 -8.55
N GLY A 88 -5.21 -3.06 -8.75
CA GLY A 88 -6.35 -3.07 -9.65
C GLY A 88 -7.62 -3.71 -9.09
N TYR A 89 -7.74 -3.85 -7.77
CA TYR A 89 -8.97 -4.29 -7.14
C TYR A 89 -10.03 -3.18 -7.17
N LYS A 90 -11.30 -3.56 -7.17
CA LYS A 90 -12.40 -2.60 -7.16
C LYS A 90 -12.62 -2.03 -5.77
N ASP A 91 -13.03 -0.77 -5.70
CA ASP A 91 -13.49 -0.12 -4.48
C ASP A 91 -14.66 -0.86 -3.86
N GLY A 92 -14.64 -1.00 -2.54
CA GLY A 92 -15.67 -1.66 -1.75
C GLY A 92 -15.62 -3.21 -1.81
N TYR A 93 -14.66 -3.78 -2.56
CA TYR A 93 -14.51 -5.23 -2.71
C TYR A 93 -13.18 -5.83 -2.25
N PRO A 94 -12.18 -5.07 -1.76
CA PRO A 94 -10.99 -5.70 -1.26
C PRO A 94 -11.35 -6.43 0.04
N GLU A 95 -11.31 -7.74 -0.01
CA GLU A 95 -11.28 -8.57 1.18
C GLU A 95 -9.82 -8.93 1.46
N PRO A 96 -9.45 -9.25 2.70
CA PRO A 96 -8.11 -9.76 3.01
C PRO A 96 -7.98 -11.20 2.47
N SER A 97 -8.29 -11.37 1.18
CA SER A 97 -8.31 -12.63 0.46
C SER A 97 -6.90 -13.10 0.15
N HIS A 98 -6.76 -14.38 -0.24
CA HIS A 98 -5.48 -14.91 -0.70
C HIS A 98 -4.95 -14.20 -1.95
N ASP A 99 -5.82 -13.73 -2.83
CA ASP A 99 -5.38 -13.02 -4.04
C ASP A 99 -4.72 -11.67 -3.70
N VAL A 100 -5.37 -10.86 -2.86
CA VAL A 100 -4.81 -9.57 -2.40
C VAL A 100 -3.54 -9.82 -1.59
N GLN A 101 -3.54 -10.80 -0.69
CA GLN A 101 -2.38 -11.15 0.11
C GLN A 101 -1.20 -11.60 -0.77
N ARG A 102 -1.44 -12.47 -1.77
CA ARG A 102 -0.43 -12.91 -2.74
C ARG A 102 0.17 -11.72 -3.50
N ASP A 103 -0.66 -10.81 -3.98
CA ASP A 103 -0.19 -9.66 -4.75
C ASP A 103 0.65 -8.71 -3.89
N ILE A 104 0.29 -8.52 -2.63
CA ILE A 104 1.11 -7.78 -1.66
C ILE A 104 2.44 -8.51 -1.38
N VAL A 105 2.41 -9.83 -1.19
CA VAL A 105 3.63 -10.64 -1.01
C VAL A 105 4.55 -10.52 -2.22
N ARG A 106 4.00 -10.53 -3.44
CA ARG A 106 4.76 -10.30 -4.67
C ARG A 106 5.50 -8.98 -4.62
N VAL A 107 4.80 -7.90 -4.31
CA VAL A 107 5.41 -6.56 -4.20
C VAL A 107 6.48 -6.53 -3.11
N MET A 108 6.22 -7.11 -1.95
CA MET A 108 7.22 -7.19 -0.86
C MET A 108 8.49 -7.94 -1.29
N ARG A 109 8.34 -9.05 -2.00
CA ARG A 109 9.50 -9.83 -2.49
C ARG A 109 10.25 -9.11 -3.62
N GLN A 110 9.57 -8.30 -4.42
CA GLN A 110 10.21 -7.49 -5.45
C GLN A 110 10.95 -6.29 -4.86
N VAL A 111 10.33 -5.57 -3.94
CA VAL A 111 10.87 -4.35 -3.33
C VAL A 111 11.90 -4.66 -2.24
N GLN A 112 11.72 -5.74 -1.50
CA GLN A 112 12.54 -6.14 -0.36
C GLN A 112 12.68 -5.01 0.70
N PRO A 113 11.55 -4.51 1.24
CA PRO A 113 11.57 -3.39 2.18
C PRO A 113 12.06 -3.83 3.57
N GLN A 114 12.69 -2.92 4.30
CA GLN A 114 12.98 -3.08 5.73
C GLN A 114 11.90 -2.44 6.61
N LEU A 115 11.03 -1.61 6.02
CA LEU A 115 9.92 -0.95 6.70
C LEU A 115 8.67 -1.04 5.83
N VAL A 116 7.55 -1.39 6.46
CA VAL A 116 6.23 -1.37 5.82
C VAL A 116 5.30 -0.47 6.62
N LEU A 117 4.65 0.45 5.92
CA LEU A 117 3.57 1.28 6.44
C LEU A 117 2.26 0.82 5.81
N THR A 118 1.22 0.68 6.63
CA THR A 118 -0.11 0.32 6.14
C THR A 118 -1.19 0.89 7.05
N GLN A 119 -2.44 0.75 6.63
CA GLN A 119 -3.60 1.16 7.40
C GLN A 119 -3.89 0.15 8.52
N SER A 120 -4.53 0.62 9.60
CA SER A 120 -4.89 -0.27 10.72
C SER A 120 -6.00 -1.25 10.32
N PRO A 121 -5.85 -2.54 10.61
CA PRO A 121 -6.93 -3.51 10.48
C PRO A 121 -7.96 -3.43 11.61
N GLU A 122 -7.67 -2.64 12.65
CA GLU A 122 -8.53 -2.52 13.82
C GLU A 122 -9.65 -1.50 13.61
N ARG A 123 -10.86 -1.87 14.03
CA ARG A 123 -12.03 -1.00 13.97
C ARG A 123 -12.02 0.00 15.12
N ASN A 124 -12.12 1.28 14.80
CA ASN A 124 -12.30 2.33 15.76
C ASN A 124 -13.81 2.60 15.96
N TRP A 125 -14.35 2.15 17.08
CA TRP A 125 -15.77 2.28 17.40
C TRP A 125 -16.17 3.70 17.81
N GLU A 126 -15.23 4.50 18.31
CA GLU A 126 -15.48 5.90 18.68
C GLU A 126 -15.54 6.81 17.44
N ARG A 127 -14.83 6.43 16.37
CA ARG A 127 -14.79 7.17 15.12
C ARG A 127 -14.93 6.21 13.92
N LEU A 128 -16.14 5.72 13.72
CA LEU A 128 -16.43 4.71 12.69
C LEU A 128 -15.98 5.11 11.26
N PRO A 129 -16.12 6.38 10.81
CA PRO A 129 -15.65 6.77 9.47
C PRO A 129 -14.14 6.57 9.23
N SER A 130 -13.32 6.50 10.31
CA SER A 130 -11.89 6.19 10.18
C SER A 130 -11.62 4.70 9.95
N SER A 131 -12.64 3.86 10.04
CA SER A 131 -12.57 2.41 9.88
C SER A 131 -13.24 1.98 8.57
N HIS A 132 -12.84 2.59 7.47
CA HIS A 132 -13.35 2.19 6.16
C HIS A 132 -13.05 0.70 5.93
N PRO A 133 -14.01 -0.11 5.46
CA PRO A 133 -13.81 -1.55 5.25
C PRO A 133 -12.58 -1.87 4.38
N ASP A 134 -12.36 -1.13 3.32
CA ASP A 134 -11.20 -1.32 2.44
C ASP A 134 -9.88 -1.02 3.14
N HIS A 135 -9.83 0.00 4.02
CA HIS A 135 -8.64 0.30 4.82
C HIS A 135 -8.29 -0.84 5.78
N MET A 136 -9.30 -1.40 6.45
CA MET A 136 -9.11 -2.54 7.33
C MET A 136 -8.71 -3.79 6.55
N ALA A 137 -9.31 -4.02 5.39
CA ALA A 137 -8.96 -5.15 4.53
C ALA A 137 -7.52 -5.05 4.00
N ALA A 138 -7.09 -3.87 3.54
CA ALA A 138 -5.73 -3.63 3.10
C ALA A 138 -4.73 -3.82 4.26
N GLY A 139 -5.04 -3.31 5.44
CA GLY A 139 -4.22 -3.49 6.64
C GLY A 139 -4.10 -4.94 7.06
N GLU A 140 -5.20 -5.69 7.10
CA GLU A 140 -5.21 -7.11 7.44
C GLU A 140 -4.46 -7.96 6.40
N ALA A 141 -4.70 -7.72 5.12
CA ALA A 141 -3.98 -8.43 4.06
C ALA A 141 -2.47 -8.15 4.13
N THR A 142 -2.07 -6.92 4.42
CA THR A 142 -0.67 -6.53 4.60
C THR A 142 -0.05 -7.21 5.83
N ALA A 143 -0.76 -7.26 6.96
CA ALA A 143 -0.29 -7.94 8.16
C ALA A 143 -0.04 -9.43 7.92
N ARG A 144 -0.97 -10.12 7.23
CA ARG A 144 -0.83 -11.53 6.85
C ARG A 144 0.30 -11.74 5.83
N ALA A 145 0.46 -10.82 4.88
CA ALA A 145 1.57 -10.84 3.94
C ALA A 145 2.91 -10.70 4.67
N LEU A 146 2.99 -9.77 5.61
CA LEU A 146 4.20 -9.50 6.39
C LEU A 146 4.62 -10.70 7.24
N TYR A 147 3.64 -11.35 7.86
CA TYR A 147 3.85 -12.54 8.66
C TYR A 147 2.62 -13.46 8.62
N PRO A 148 2.79 -14.74 8.23
CA PRO A 148 4.08 -15.38 7.91
C PRO A 148 4.41 -15.40 6.41
N ALA A 149 3.54 -14.92 5.52
CA ALA A 149 3.54 -15.29 4.11
C ALA A 149 4.82 -14.89 3.35
N VAL A 150 5.31 -13.65 3.49
CA VAL A 150 6.49 -13.18 2.75
C VAL A 150 7.77 -13.95 3.11
N ARG A 151 7.86 -14.43 4.37
CA ARG A 151 9.00 -15.18 4.88
C ARG A 151 8.98 -16.65 4.50
N ASN A 152 7.79 -17.18 4.26
CA ASN A 152 7.60 -18.61 4.05
C ASN A 152 7.78 -18.95 2.57
N PRO A 153 8.83 -19.69 2.18
CA PRO A 153 9.04 -20.05 0.79
C PRO A 153 7.95 -20.98 0.22
N PHE A 154 7.15 -21.61 1.07
CA PHE A 154 6.02 -22.45 0.66
C PHE A 154 4.72 -21.66 0.47
N ALA A 155 4.66 -20.41 0.96
CA ALA A 155 3.53 -19.54 0.69
C ALA A 155 3.64 -18.98 -0.74
N TYR A 156 2.58 -19.15 -1.52
CA TYR A 156 2.52 -18.71 -2.92
C TYR A 156 3.75 -19.19 -3.73
N PRO A 157 3.95 -20.53 -3.85
CA PRO A 157 5.14 -21.10 -4.48
C PRO A 157 5.31 -20.68 -5.94
N GLU A 158 4.24 -20.29 -6.62
CA GLU A 158 4.28 -19.75 -7.97
C GLU A 158 5.12 -18.46 -8.07
N LEU A 159 5.15 -17.64 -7.04
CA LEU A 159 5.98 -16.42 -7.02
C LEU A 159 7.47 -16.75 -7.11
N ARG A 160 7.89 -17.83 -6.44
CA ARG A 160 9.27 -18.32 -6.52
C ARG A 160 9.52 -19.07 -7.82
N ASN A 161 8.66 -20.03 -8.14
CA ASN A 161 8.88 -20.99 -9.23
C ASN A 161 8.73 -20.34 -10.62
N ASN A 162 7.80 -19.39 -10.77
CA ASN A 162 7.48 -18.78 -12.06
C ASN A 162 8.07 -17.38 -12.22
N GLU A 163 8.24 -16.65 -11.11
CA GLU A 163 8.67 -15.24 -11.12
C GLU A 163 10.04 -15.02 -10.49
N GLY A 164 10.65 -16.07 -9.91
CA GLY A 164 11.99 -16.00 -9.29
C GLY A 164 12.03 -15.16 -8.01
N LEU A 165 10.89 -14.97 -7.34
CA LEU A 165 10.78 -14.14 -6.15
C LEU A 165 10.98 -14.97 -4.89
N GLU A 166 12.17 -14.88 -4.33
CA GLU A 166 12.54 -15.57 -3.08
C GLU A 166 11.87 -14.95 -1.86
N ALA A 167 11.74 -15.76 -0.80
CA ALA A 167 11.24 -15.30 0.49
C ALA A 167 12.06 -14.11 1.02
N TRP A 168 11.38 -13.19 1.71
CA TRP A 168 11.98 -12.00 2.28
C TRP A 168 11.55 -11.82 3.73
N THR A 169 12.40 -11.24 4.56
CA THR A 169 12.08 -10.85 5.93
C THR A 169 12.17 -9.32 6.05
N VAL A 170 11.04 -8.71 6.33
CA VAL A 170 10.93 -7.28 6.62
C VAL A 170 11.53 -6.96 7.99
#